data_3a007251d932d9e7022e6927c87a1cef
#
_entry.id   3a007251d932d9e7022e6927c87a1cef
#
_cell.length_a   1.000
_cell.length_b   1.000
_cell.length_c   1.000
_cell.angle_alpha   90.00
_cell.angle_beta   90.00
_cell.angle_gamma   90.00
#
_symmetry.space_group_name_H-M   'P 1'
#
loop_
_entity.id
_entity.type
_entity.pdbx_description
1 polymer ?
#
loop_
_entity_poly.entity_id
_entity_poly.type
_entity_poly.pdbx_seq_one_letter_code
_entity_poly.pdbx_strand_id
1 'polypeptide(L)'
;MATNEALAEYLALHHKGEANAVTSRELECSFQMRGSELRREINALRGDGIPICSFEGGYCYAATAEELERTIRQLRSRIKKIAFAERGLSSALPDYVDTGQLSLPLDGGDAP
;
A
#
# COMPACT_ATOMS: atom_id res chain seq x y z
N MET A 1 -4.84 -12.60 19.48
CA MET A 1 -5.35 -12.10 18.20
C MET A 1 -4.34 -11.21 17.54
N ALA A 2 -4.12 -11.37 16.25
CA ALA A 2 -3.18 -10.53 15.54
C ALA A 2 -3.73 -9.12 15.41
N THR A 3 -2.84 -8.13 15.48
CA THR A 3 -3.23 -6.72 15.35
C THR A 3 -3.97 -6.45 14.06
N ASN A 4 -3.54 -7.09 12.96
CA ASN A 4 -4.17 -6.83 11.67
C ASN A 4 -5.60 -7.37 11.62
N GLU A 5 -5.89 -8.47 12.33
CA GLU A 5 -7.26 -8.96 12.38
C GLU A 5 -8.16 -7.97 13.11
N ALA A 6 -7.68 -7.41 14.20
CA ALA A 6 -8.43 -6.41 14.94
C ALA A 6 -8.66 -5.17 14.10
N LEU A 7 -7.67 -4.77 13.33
CA LEU A 7 -7.77 -3.62 12.44
C LEU A 7 -8.83 -3.86 11.36
N ALA A 8 -8.83 -5.04 10.76
CA ALA A 8 -9.80 -5.37 9.72
C ALA A 8 -11.23 -5.35 10.27
N GLU A 9 -11.43 -5.94 11.45
CA GLU A 9 -12.73 -5.93 12.09
C GLU A 9 -13.21 -4.53 12.43
N TYR A 10 -12.30 -3.73 12.95
CA TYR A 10 -12.62 -2.36 13.32
C TYR A 10 -13.10 -1.57 12.09
N LEU A 11 -12.38 -1.70 10.98
CA LEU A 11 -12.78 -1.01 9.76
C LEU A 11 -14.10 -1.52 9.24
N ALA A 12 -14.32 -2.83 9.27
CA ALA A 12 -15.57 -3.40 8.80
C ALA A 12 -16.77 -2.94 9.61
N LEU A 13 -16.58 -2.79 10.92
CA LEU A 13 -17.67 -2.42 11.83
C LEU A 13 -17.97 -0.93 11.86
N HIS A 14 -16.92 -0.12 11.78
CA HIS A 14 -17.06 1.32 12.05
C HIS A 14 -16.80 2.22 10.85
N HIS A 15 -16.11 1.72 9.84
CA HIS A 15 -15.66 2.56 8.73
C HIS A 15 -15.92 1.88 7.40
N LYS A 16 -17.17 1.49 7.20
CA LYS A 16 -17.56 0.84 5.96
C LYS A 16 -18.09 1.89 4.98
N GLY A 17 -17.51 1.94 3.80
CA GLY A 17 -17.88 2.89 2.78
C GLY A 17 -17.08 4.18 2.85
N GLU A 18 -16.94 4.83 1.72
CA GLU A 18 -16.14 6.05 1.60
C GLU A 18 -16.61 7.14 2.56
N ALA A 19 -17.91 7.26 2.74
CA ALA A 19 -18.47 8.31 3.61
C ALA A 19 -18.05 8.12 5.06
N ASN A 20 -17.64 6.93 5.44
CA ASN A 20 -17.24 6.61 6.80
C ASN A 20 -15.74 6.40 6.95
N ALA A 21 -14.96 6.86 5.97
CA ALA A 21 -13.51 6.68 6.00
C ALA A 21 -12.89 7.31 7.25
N VAL A 22 -11.82 6.71 7.71
CA VAL A 22 -11.10 7.16 8.89
C VAL A 22 -9.67 7.51 8.48
N THR A 23 -9.15 8.62 9.02
CA THR A 23 -7.81 9.05 8.63
C THR A 23 -6.76 8.09 9.19
N SER A 24 -5.62 8.06 8.52
CA SER A 24 -4.52 7.22 8.99
C SER A 24 -4.07 7.68 10.39
N ARG A 25 -4.09 8.98 10.64
CA ARG A 25 -3.71 9.50 11.95
C ARG A 25 -4.62 8.96 13.07
N GLU A 26 -5.92 8.93 12.82
CA GLU A 26 -6.85 8.39 13.79
C GLU A 26 -6.60 6.91 14.05
N LEU A 27 -6.30 6.16 13.00
CA LEU A 27 -6.00 4.74 13.17
C LEU A 27 -4.69 4.53 13.92
N GLU A 28 -3.69 5.36 13.63
CA GLU A 28 -2.42 5.29 14.34
C GLU A 28 -2.64 5.49 15.84
N CYS A 29 -3.46 6.47 16.19
CA CYS A 29 -3.77 6.72 17.59
C CYS A 29 -4.57 5.59 18.22
N SER A 30 -5.60 5.13 17.52
CA SER A 30 -6.48 4.10 18.06
C SER A 30 -5.77 2.78 18.30
N PHE A 31 -4.83 2.45 17.41
CA PHE A 31 -4.11 1.17 17.49
C PHE A 31 -2.70 1.32 18.04
N GLN A 32 -2.33 2.54 18.42
CA GLN A 32 -1.02 2.82 18.99
C GLN A 32 0.10 2.30 18.10
N MET A 33 0.05 2.66 16.82
CA MET A 33 1.08 2.25 15.87
C MET A 33 1.54 3.43 15.05
N ARG A 34 2.75 3.31 14.50
CA ARG A 34 3.31 4.33 13.61
C ARG A 34 2.70 4.21 12.24
N GLY A 35 2.80 5.30 11.47
CA GLY A 35 2.27 5.28 10.11
C GLY A 35 2.86 4.19 9.25
N SER A 36 4.16 3.91 9.40
CA SER A 36 4.80 2.85 8.62
C SER A 36 4.27 1.47 8.99
N GLU A 37 4.00 1.25 10.28
CA GLU A 37 3.41 0.00 10.73
C GLU A 37 1.99 -0.15 10.19
N LEU A 38 1.22 0.93 10.25
CA LEU A 38 -0.14 0.90 9.75
C LEU A 38 -0.16 0.55 8.26
N ARG A 39 0.71 1.18 7.48
CA ARG A 39 0.76 0.90 6.05
C ARG A 39 1.12 -0.55 5.77
N ARG A 40 2.04 -1.12 6.57
CA ARG A 40 2.40 -2.53 6.43
C ARG A 40 1.22 -3.45 6.73
N GLU A 41 0.50 -3.14 7.81
CA GLU A 41 -0.67 -3.93 8.20
C GLU A 41 -1.76 -3.86 7.14
N ILE A 42 -2.04 -2.66 6.65
CA ILE A 42 -3.02 -2.48 5.59
C ILE A 42 -2.63 -3.29 4.35
N ASN A 43 -1.36 -3.22 3.99
CA ASN A 43 -0.89 -3.93 2.81
C ASN A 43 -1.00 -5.45 2.98
N ALA A 44 -0.68 -5.94 4.16
CA ALA A 44 -0.81 -7.37 4.46
C ALA A 44 -2.26 -7.83 4.38
N LEU A 45 -3.18 -7.03 4.93
CA LEU A 45 -4.60 -7.35 4.86
C LEU A 45 -5.10 -7.36 3.42
N ARG A 46 -4.67 -6.40 2.62
CA ARG A 46 -5.03 -6.36 1.21
C ARG A 46 -4.53 -7.60 0.47
N GLY A 47 -3.32 -8.02 0.81
CA GLY A 47 -2.75 -9.25 0.24
C GLY A 47 -3.56 -10.48 0.58
N ASP A 48 -4.22 -10.46 1.72
CA ASP A 48 -5.08 -11.56 2.14
C ASP A 48 -6.50 -11.44 1.58
N GLY A 49 -6.75 -10.44 0.76
CA GLY A 49 -8.04 -10.27 0.13
C GLY A 49 -9.05 -9.46 0.93
N ILE A 50 -8.59 -8.80 2.01
CA ILE A 50 -9.48 -7.95 2.79
C ILE A 50 -9.67 -6.63 2.02
N PRO A 51 -10.92 -6.24 1.74
CA PRO A 51 -11.17 -5.11 0.84
C PRO A 51 -11.04 -3.75 1.52
N ILE A 52 -9.81 -3.35 1.79
CA ILE A 52 -9.54 -2.05 2.39
C ILE A 52 -9.24 -1.03 1.31
N CYS A 53 -10.06 0.00 1.26
CA CYS A 53 -9.95 1.08 0.29
C CYS A 53 -9.25 2.28 0.91
N SER A 54 -8.65 3.11 0.05
CA SER A 54 -8.10 4.38 0.49
C SER A 54 -8.57 5.48 -0.45
N PHE A 55 -9.04 6.57 0.16
CA PHE A 55 -9.53 7.74 -0.53
C PHE A 55 -8.98 8.96 0.19
N GLU A 56 -9.34 10.14 -0.29
CA GLU A 56 -8.85 11.37 0.35
C GLU A 56 -9.17 11.45 1.83
N GLY A 57 -10.32 10.92 2.22
CA GLY A 57 -10.72 10.95 3.62
C GLY A 57 -10.03 9.92 4.50
N GLY A 58 -9.25 9.02 3.90
CA GLY A 58 -8.56 7.99 4.65
C GLY A 58 -8.90 6.60 4.21
N TYR A 59 -8.89 5.67 5.14
CA TYR A 59 -9.17 4.27 4.85
C TYR A 59 -10.60 3.90 5.17
N CYS A 60 -11.14 2.95 4.44
CA CYS A 60 -12.44 2.39 4.76
C CYS A 60 -12.51 0.94 4.30
N TYR A 61 -13.45 0.20 4.86
CA TYR A 61 -13.77 -1.13 4.38
C TYR A 61 -14.75 -0.95 3.23
N ALA A 62 -14.53 -1.60 2.10
CA ALA A 62 -15.36 -1.37 0.93
C ALA A 62 -16.83 -1.72 1.21
N ALA A 63 -17.72 -0.81 0.84
CA ALA A 63 -19.15 -1.06 0.89
C ALA A 63 -19.67 -1.51 -0.47
N THR A 64 -18.97 -1.13 -1.54
CA THR A 64 -19.41 -1.45 -2.91
C THR A 64 -18.22 -1.90 -3.75
N ALA A 65 -18.53 -2.64 -4.82
CA ALA A 65 -17.51 -3.03 -5.78
C ALA A 65 -16.86 -1.82 -6.43
N GLU A 66 -17.63 -0.76 -6.63
CA GLU A 66 -17.11 0.44 -7.27
C GLU A 66 -16.01 1.08 -6.44
N GLU A 67 -16.22 1.15 -5.13
CA GLU A 67 -15.20 1.69 -4.23
C GLU A 67 -13.92 0.86 -4.32
N LEU A 68 -14.08 -0.45 -4.32
CA LEU A 68 -12.96 -1.35 -4.40
C LEU A 68 -12.21 -1.19 -5.72
N GLU A 69 -12.95 -1.08 -6.82
CA GLU A 69 -12.35 -0.90 -8.13
C GLU A 69 -11.56 0.40 -8.24
N ARG A 70 -12.06 1.46 -7.61
CA ARG A 70 -11.34 2.73 -7.60
C ARG A 70 -9.98 2.60 -6.92
N THR A 71 -9.94 1.91 -5.79
CA THR A 71 -8.69 1.69 -5.09
C THR A 71 -7.75 0.79 -5.90
N ILE A 72 -8.29 -0.24 -6.52
CA ILE A 72 -7.48 -1.11 -7.38
C ILE A 72 -6.84 -0.29 -8.52
N ARG A 73 -7.60 0.60 -9.14
CA ARG A 73 -7.06 1.43 -10.21
C ARG A 73 -5.95 2.35 -9.71
N GLN A 74 -6.09 2.89 -8.51
CA GLN A 74 -5.04 3.71 -7.91
C GLN A 74 -3.75 2.90 -7.73
N LEU A 75 -3.89 1.69 -7.24
CA LEU A 75 -2.73 0.82 -7.04
C LEU A 75 -2.06 0.45 -8.37
N ARG A 76 -2.87 0.14 -9.38
CA ARG A 76 -2.34 -0.16 -10.71
C ARG A 76 -1.60 1.02 -11.32
N SER A 77 -2.13 2.23 -11.11
CA SER A 77 -1.47 3.43 -11.57
C SER A 77 -0.10 3.59 -10.92
N ARG A 78 -0.04 3.32 -9.62
CA ARG A 78 1.22 3.39 -8.88
C ARG A 78 2.23 2.36 -9.37
N ILE A 79 1.76 1.14 -9.64
CA ILE A 79 2.62 0.09 -10.18
C ILE A 79 3.23 0.55 -11.51
N LYS A 80 2.42 1.14 -12.38
CA LYS A 80 2.90 1.62 -13.68
C LYS A 80 3.97 2.70 -13.51
N LYS A 81 3.75 3.61 -12.58
CA LYS A 81 4.73 4.69 -12.34
C LYS A 81 6.04 4.14 -11.79
N ILE A 82 5.95 3.17 -10.89
CA ILE A 82 7.15 2.55 -10.33
C ILE A 82 7.89 1.78 -11.43
N ALA A 83 7.16 1.04 -12.26
CA ALA A 83 7.76 0.30 -13.35
C ALA A 83 8.45 1.23 -14.35
N PHE A 84 7.84 2.38 -14.62
CA PHE A 84 8.41 3.37 -15.51
C PHE A 84 9.75 3.88 -14.96
N ALA A 85 9.79 4.22 -13.68
CA ALA A 85 11.02 4.69 -13.05
C ALA A 85 12.09 3.61 -13.03
N GLU A 86 11.68 2.38 -12.75
CA GLU A 86 12.60 1.25 -12.72
C GLU A 86 13.23 1.02 -14.09
N ARG A 87 12.42 1.08 -15.15
CA ARG A 87 12.94 0.91 -16.51
C ARG A 87 13.91 2.03 -16.89
N GLY A 88 13.58 3.25 -16.46
CA GLY A 88 14.47 4.38 -16.74
C GLY A 88 15.83 4.22 -16.09
N LEU A 89 15.82 3.82 -14.82
CA LEU A 89 17.07 3.59 -14.10
C LEU A 89 17.85 2.42 -14.71
N SER A 90 17.14 1.36 -15.06
CA SER A 90 17.79 0.20 -15.68
C SER A 90 18.46 0.57 -17.00
N SER A 91 17.86 1.49 -17.75
CA SER A 91 18.44 1.89 -19.03
C SER A 91 19.71 2.72 -18.86
N ALA A 92 19.89 3.33 -17.69
CA ALA A 92 21.11 4.09 -17.41
C ALA A 92 22.26 3.20 -16.93
N LEU A 93 21.92 1.99 -16.51
CA LEU A 93 22.88 1.08 -15.89
C LEU A 93 24.10 0.78 -16.77
N PRO A 94 23.96 0.55 -18.08
CA PRO A 94 25.15 0.24 -18.92
C PRO A 94 26.24 1.31 -18.86
N ASP A 95 25.88 2.56 -18.61
CA ASP A 95 26.89 3.63 -18.51
C ASP A 95 27.81 3.46 -17.33
N TYR A 96 27.42 2.65 -16.35
CA TYR A 96 28.17 2.45 -15.12
C TYR A 96 28.86 1.10 -15.06
N VAL A 97 28.43 0.16 -15.88
CA VAL A 97 28.95 -1.19 -15.86
C VAL A 97 30.40 -1.24 -16.28
N ASP A 98 30.82 -0.31 -17.14
CA ASP A 98 32.18 -0.25 -17.64
C ASP A 98 33.22 -0.12 -16.54
N THR A 99 32.82 0.37 -15.40
CA THR A 99 33.77 0.52 -14.29
C THR A 99 34.08 -0.79 -13.61
N GLY A 100 33.30 -1.83 -13.87
CA GLY A 100 33.47 -3.12 -13.24
C GLY A 100 33.19 -3.12 -11.77
N GLN A 101 32.57 -2.09 -11.27
CA GLN A 101 32.36 -1.94 -9.82
C GLN A 101 30.98 -2.21 -9.37
N LEU A 102 30.08 -2.38 -10.28
CA LEU A 102 28.69 -2.47 -9.94
C LEU A 102 28.31 -3.87 -9.57
N SER A 103 27.79 -4.00 -8.36
CA SER A 103 27.30 -5.27 -7.88
C SER A 103 25.85 -5.05 -7.49
N LEU A 104 24.95 -5.72 -8.18
CA LEU A 104 23.53 -5.51 -7.93
C LEU A 104 22.95 -6.58 -7.06
N PRO A 105 22.22 -6.20 -6.04
CA PRO A 105 21.38 -7.15 -5.34
C PRO A 105 20.25 -7.52 -6.27
N LEU A 106 20.13 -8.80 -6.53
CA LEU A 106 19.19 -9.23 -7.56
C LEU A 106 17.77 -9.34 -7.08
N ASP A 107 17.57 -9.28 -5.81
CA ASP A 107 16.23 -9.48 -5.30
C ASP A 107 15.57 -8.19 -4.86
N GLY A 108 16.09 -7.10 -5.10
CA GLY A 108 15.59 -5.79 -4.80
C GLY A 108 14.14 -5.66 -4.35
N GLY A 109 13.65 -6.64 -3.68
CA GLY A 109 12.25 -6.71 -3.36
C GLY A 109 11.73 -5.67 -2.42
N ASP A 110 12.61 -4.86 -1.89
CA ASP A 110 12.22 -3.88 -0.92
C ASP A 110 11.96 -2.52 -1.49
N ALA A 111 11.71 -2.45 -2.74
CA ALA A 111 11.45 -1.15 -3.34
C ALA A 111 10.32 -0.48 -2.60
N PRO A 112 10.43 0.77 -2.28
CA PRO A 112 9.42 1.53 -1.58
C PRO A 112 8.15 1.73 -2.39
#